data_d41b4ff5f8fb3aae1b2878b8855dcb6b
#
_entry.id   d41b4ff5f8fb3aae1b2878b8855dcb6b
#
_cell.length_a   1.000
_cell.length_b   1.000
_cell.length_c   1.000
_cell.angle_alpha   90.00
_cell.angle_beta   90.00
_cell.angle_gamma   90.00
#
_symmetry.space_group_name_H-M   'P 1'
#
loop_
_entity.id
_entity.type
_entity.pdbx_description
1 polymer ?
#
loop_
_entity_poly.entity_id
_entity_poly.type
_entity_poly.pdbx_seq_one_letter_code
_entity_poly.pdbx_strand_id
1 'polypeptide(L)'
;MLTSDGNNLPIVDGMYAAGDIRVNENPDLTALQVLFVREHNYQVDLLQKQHPSWTGDQLYQQARAIVTAEIAHITYSEFLPHLLGSDAIDPYAGYDSSVDASISAEFAGAAFRFGHSIVSAEIGKIDEQGSEVGEAASLKDAFFQSPAEFAADGGADGLLRHLTSDLSNALDVHIVDDLRN
;
A
#
# COMPACT_ATOMS: atom_id res chain seq x y z
N MET A 1 -20.10 7.90 7.84
CA MET A 1 -19.14 7.09 7.08
C MET A 1 -19.11 7.67 5.67
N LEU A 2 -17.95 7.98 5.13
CA LEU A 2 -17.84 8.42 3.74
C LEU A 2 -18.21 7.24 2.83
N THR A 3 -18.94 7.52 1.75
CA THR A 3 -19.23 6.50 0.74
C THR A 3 -17.99 6.32 -0.13
N SER A 4 -17.58 5.07 -0.35
CA SER A 4 -16.50 4.77 -1.28
C SER A 4 -16.98 4.95 -2.72
N ASP A 5 -16.06 5.32 -3.60
CA ASP A 5 -16.26 5.31 -5.04
C ASP A 5 -16.22 3.85 -5.54
N GLY A 6 -17.40 3.26 -5.67
CA GLY A 6 -17.49 1.85 -6.05
C GLY A 6 -16.68 0.95 -5.10
N ASN A 7 -15.67 0.30 -5.64
CA ASN A 7 -14.77 -0.59 -4.88
C ASN A 7 -13.39 0.03 -4.58
N ASN A 8 -13.26 1.35 -4.66
CA ASN A 8 -12.04 2.10 -4.38
C ASN A 8 -12.15 2.84 -3.04
N LEU A 9 -11.49 3.98 -2.92
CA LEU A 9 -11.48 4.81 -1.71
C LEU A 9 -12.61 5.85 -1.73
N PRO A 10 -12.99 6.41 -0.57
CA PRO A 10 -13.89 7.56 -0.51
C PRO A 10 -13.29 8.77 -1.24
N ILE A 11 -14.16 9.61 -1.81
CA ILE A 11 -13.76 10.86 -2.45
C ILE A 11 -14.20 12.04 -1.58
N VAL A 12 -13.28 12.97 -1.30
CA VAL A 12 -13.51 14.23 -0.61
C VAL A 12 -12.81 15.32 -1.41
N ASP A 13 -13.51 16.41 -1.68
CA ASP A 13 -13.00 17.54 -2.46
C ASP A 13 -12.37 17.15 -3.81
N GLY A 14 -12.92 16.11 -4.45
CA GLY A 14 -12.48 15.65 -5.77
C GLY A 14 -11.27 14.72 -5.77
N MET A 15 -10.70 14.39 -4.61
CA MET A 15 -9.55 13.50 -4.47
C MET A 15 -9.88 12.30 -3.55
N TYR A 16 -9.12 11.22 -3.66
CA TYR A 16 -9.26 10.11 -2.72
C TYR A 16 -8.87 10.53 -1.31
N ALA A 17 -9.66 10.09 -0.34
CA ALA A 17 -9.43 10.31 1.08
C ALA A 17 -9.01 9.01 1.76
N ALA A 18 -7.91 9.07 2.52
CA ALA A 18 -7.40 7.98 3.33
C ALA A 18 -6.83 8.51 4.65
N GLY A 19 -6.24 7.64 5.45
CA GLY A 19 -5.55 8.03 6.68
C GLY A 19 -4.27 8.85 6.47
N ASP A 20 -3.72 8.83 5.25
CA ASP A 20 -2.55 9.61 4.85
C ASP A 20 -2.89 10.41 3.57
N ILE A 21 -2.55 11.69 3.56
CA ILE A 21 -2.81 12.60 2.43
C ILE A 21 -2.06 12.19 1.16
N ARG A 22 -0.96 11.45 1.28
CA ARG A 22 -0.15 10.97 0.17
C ARG A 22 -0.80 9.85 -0.64
N VAL A 23 -1.99 9.40 -0.26
CA VAL A 23 -2.74 8.37 -1.01
C VAL A 23 -2.89 8.67 -2.50
N ASN A 24 -2.90 9.94 -2.87
CA ASN A 24 -3.03 10.38 -4.27
C ASN A 24 -1.67 10.69 -4.93
N GLU A 25 -0.55 10.42 -4.26
CA GLU A 25 0.77 10.79 -4.77
C GLU A 25 1.10 10.06 -6.08
N ASN A 26 0.88 8.75 -6.11
CA ASN A 26 0.96 7.96 -7.33
C ASN A 26 -0.07 6.81 -7.32
N PRO A 27 -0.43 6.25 -8.49
CA PRO A 27 -1.48 5.24 -8.57
C PRO A 27 -1.13 3.91 -7.90
N ASP A 28 0.13 3.50 -7.82
CA ASP A 28 0.54 2.28 -7.12
C ASP A 28 0.30 2.40 -5.61
N LEU A 29 0.61 3.56 -5.03
CA LEU A 29 0.31 3.84 -3.63
C LEU A 29 -1.21 3.86 -3.39
N THR A 30 -1.98 4.48 -4.30
CA THR A 30 -3.45 4.45 -4.27
C THR A 30 -3.96 3.00 -4.31
N ALA A 31 -3.43 2.19 -5.22
CA ALA A 31 -3.84 0.79 -5.40
C ALA A 31 -3.59 -0.05 -4.15
N LEU A 32 -2.44 0.11 -3.49
CA LEU A 32 -2.16 -0.57 -2.22
C LEU A 32 -3.11 -0.15 -1.09
N GLN A 33 -3.47 1.12 -1.01
CA GLN A 33 -4.46 1.58 -0.03
C GLN A 33 -5.85 1.04 -0.33
N VAL A 34 -6.24 0.98 -1.61
CA VAL A 34 -7.48 0.33 -2.04
C VAL A 34 -7.51 -1.14 -1.63
N LEU A 35 -6.41 -1.88 -1.82
CA LEU A 35 -6.29 -3.29 -1.43
C LEU A 35 -6.63 -3.49 0.06
N PHE A 36 -5.99 -2.74 0.95
CA PHE A 36 -6.21 -2.90 2.39
C PHE A 36 -7.58 -2.38 2.87
N VAL A 37 -8.18 -1.42 2.18
CA VAL A 37 -9.58 -1.04 2.46
C VAL A 37 -10.54 -2.15 2.02
N ARG A 38 -10.31 -2.79 0.87
CA ARG A 38 -11.10 -3.95 0.42
C ARG A 38 -10.96 -5.11 1.39
N GLU A 39 -9.74 -5.40 1.87
CA GLU A 39 -9.50 -6.43 2.88
C GLU A 39 -10.24 -6.13 4.19
N HIS A 40 -10.16 -4.88 4.68
CA HIS A 40 -10.92 -4.47 5.84
C HIS A 40 -12.43 -4.73 5.67
N ASN A 41 -13.00 -4.36 4.54
CA ASN A 41 -14.43 -4.56 4.27
C ASN A 41 -14.78 -6.05 4.18
N TYR A 42 -13.92 -6.86 3.57
CA TYR A 42 -14.08 -8.31 3.53
C TYR A 42 -14.08 -8.92 4.94
N GLN A 43 -13.17 -8.49 5.81
CA GLN A 43 -13.12 -8.93 7.20
C GLN A 43 -14.38 -8.49 7.97
N VAL A 44 -14.90 -7.30 7.72
CA VAL A 44 -16.20 -6.85 8.28
C VAL A 44 -17.32 -7.81 7.91
N ASP A 45 -17.42 -8.20 6.64
CA ASP A 45 -18.45 -9.13 6.17
C ASP A 45 -18.34 -10.52 6.80
N LEU A 46 -17.13 -11.02 6.99
CA LEU A 46 -16.88 -12.29 7.69
C LEU A 46 -17.27 -12.20 9.17
N LEU A 47 -16.84 -11.15 9.86
CA LEU A 47 -17.13 -10.91 11.26
C LEU A 47 -18.63 -10.73 11.51
N GLN A 48 -19.35 -10.05 10.63
CA GLN A 48 -20.77 -9.86 10.73
C GLN A 48 -21.54 -11.20 10.67
N LYS A 49 -21.10 -12.12 9.81
CA LYS A 49 -21.67 -13.48 9.74
C LYS A 49 -21.41 -14.29 11.00
N GLN A 50 -20.22 -14.14 11.61
CA GLN A 50 -19.84 -14.84 12.83
C GLN A 50 -20.48 -14.22 14.09
N HIS A 51 -20.66 -12.91 14.09
CA HIS A 51 -21.14 -12.11 15.22
C HIS A 51 -22.30 -11.18 14.81
N PRO A 52 -23.51 -11.73 14.51
CA PRO A 52 -24.63 -10.93 13.99
C PRO A 52 -25.14 -9.83 14.95
N SER A 53 -24.79 -9.93 16.24
CA SER A 53 -25.18 -8.96 17.27
C SER A 53 -24.17 -7.83 17.48
N TRP A 54 -23.02 -7.86 16.80
CA TRP A 54 -22.02 -6.82 16.96
C TRP A 54 -22.47 -5.51 16.32
N THR A 55 -22.12 -4.41 16.97
CA THR A 55 -22.31 -3.06 16.41
C THR A 55 -21.35 -2.80 15.26
N GLY A 56 -21.65 -1.83 14.40
CA GLY A 56 -20.75 -1.44 13.33
C GLY A 56 -19.35 -1.00 13.83
N ASP A 57 -19.29 -0.37 15.02
CA ASP A 57 -18.00 0.00 15.62
C ASP A 57 -17.19 -1.23 16.06
N GLN A 58 -17.83 -2.23 16.67
CA GLN A 58 -17.16 -3.48 17.03
C GLN A 58 -16.61 -4.22 15.80
N LEU A 59 -17.41 -4.31 14.74
CA LEU A 59 -16.99 -4.91 13.46
C LEU A 59 -15.81 -4.14 12.86
N TYR A 60 -15.90 -2.82 12.79
CA TYR A 60 -14.84 -1.96 12.27
C TYR A 60 -13.52 -2.13 13.04
N GLN A 61 -13.54 -2.04 14.36
CA GLN A 61 -12.33 -2.12 15.17
C GLN A 61 -11.68 -3.51 15.12
N GLN A 62 -12.47 -4.56 15.06
CA GLN A 62 -11.94 -5.92 14.94
C GLN A 62 -11.33 -6.15 13.55
N ALA A 63 -12.01 -5.75 12.49
CA ALA A 63 -11.48 -5.84 11.13
C ALA A 63 -10.19 -5.01 10.98
N ARG A 64 -10.16 -3.80 11.55
CA ARG A 64 -8.96 -2.96 11.59
C ARG A 64 -7.80 -3.65 12.31
N ALA A 65 -8.06 -4.33 13.42
CA ALA A 65 -7.01 -5.06 14.14
C ALA A 65 -6.45 -6.22 13.31
N ILE A 66 -7.29 -6.94 12.56
CA ILE A 66 -6.87 -8.01 11.65
C ILE A 66 -5.97 -7.44 10.55
N VAL A 67 -6.43 -6.44 9.82
CA VAL A 67 -5.65 -5.83 8.72
C VAL A 67 -4.32 -5.24 9.22
N THR A 68 -4.31 -4.64 10.41
CA THR A 68 -3.07 -4.16 11.02
C THR A 68 -2.09 -5.31 11.30
N ALA A 69 -2.60 -6.46 11.76
CA ALA A 69 -1.77 -7.64 12.00
C ALA A 69 -1.26 -8.26 10.69
N GLU A 70 -2.07 -8.26 9.64
CA GLU A 70 -1.66 -8.71 8.30
C GLU A 70 -0.53 -7.85 7.73
N ILE A 71 -0.66 -6.52 7.79
CA ILE A 71 0.41 -5.60 7.34
C ILE A 71 1.68 -5.81 8.16
N ALA A 72 1.57 -5.98 9.48
CA ALA A 72 2.73 -6.27 10.32
C ALA A 72 3.36 -7.62 9.95
N HIS A 73 2.54 -8.66 9.71
CA HIS A 73 3.03 -9.97 9.30
C HIS A 73 3.77 -9.92 7.96
N ILE A 74 3.19 -9.28 6.94
CA ILE A 74 3.84 -9.07 5.63
C ILE A 74 5.17 -8.35 5.81
N THR A 75 5.19 -7.29 6.64
CA THR A 75 6.41 -6.51 6.88
C THR A 75 7.52 -7.36 7.49
N TYR A 76 7.24 -8.08 8.58
CA TYR A 76 8.25 -8.80 9.34
C TYR A 76 8.58 -10.19 8.77
N SER A 77 7.65 -10.86 8.11
CA SER A 77 7.83 -12.22 7.65
C SER A 77 8.15 -12.33 6.16
N GLU A 78 7.89 -11.26 5.38
CA GLU A 78 8.12 -11.27 3.94
C GLU A 78 9.05 -10.12 3.52
N PHE A 79 8.65 -8.85 3.71
CA PHE A 79 9.39 -7.69 3.22
C PHE A 79 10.79 -7.54 3.83
N LEU A 80 10.88 -7.51 5.16
CA LEU A 80 12.17 -7.31 5.84
C LEU A 80 13.17 -8.45 5.60
N PRO A 81 12.78 -9.73 5.58
CA PRO A 81 13.70 -10.80 5.19
C PRO A 81 14.23 -10.67 3.76
N HIS A 82 13.41 -10.20 2.82
CA HIS A 82 13.88 -9.91 1.47
C HIS A 82 14.86 -8.74 1.40
N LEU A 83 14.60 -7.70 2.19
CA LEU A 83 15.42 -6.50 2.20
C LEU A 83 16.76 -6.68 2.94
N LEU A 84 16.73 -7.35 4.09
CA LEU A 84 17.85 -7.42 5.02
C LEU A 84 18.55 -8.78 5.07
N GLY A 85 17.93 -9.80 4.50
CA GLY A 85 18.34 -11.21 4.63
C GLY A 85 17.52 -11.96 5.69
N SER A 86 17.37 -13.26 5.51
CA SER A 86 16.50 -14.12 6.32
C SER A 86 16.85 -14.15 7.82
N ASP A 87 18.12 -13.92 8.16
CA ASP A 87 18.65 -14.03 9.51
C ASP A 87 18.84 -12.66 10.20
N ALA A 88 18.39 -11.59 9.56
CA ALA A 88 18.61 -10.21 10.04
C ALA A 88 17.69 -9.82 11.21
N ILE A 89 16.58 -10.52 11.40
CA ILE A 89 15.60 -10.22 12.44
C ILE A 89 15.49 -11.43 13.38
N ASP A 90 15.73 -11.20 14.65
CA ASP A 90 15.54 -12.23 15.68
C ASP A 90 14.08 -12.68 15.77
N PRO A 91 13.82 -13.95 16.12
CA PRO A 91 12.47 -14.42 16.38
C PRO A 91 11.74 -13.56 17.41
N TYR A 92 10.45 -13.31 17.19
CA TYR A 92 9.64 -12.53 18.12
C TYR A 92 9.58 -13.18 19.49
N ALA A 93 10.12 -12.49 20.50
CA ALA A 93 10.20 -12.97 21.88
C ALA A 93 9.02 -12.54 22.76
N GLY A 94 8.05 -11.85 22.22
CA GLY A 94 6.90 -11.30 22.95
C GLY A 94 6.96 -9.79 23.09
N TYR A 95 5.90 -9.21 23.65
CA TYR A 95 5.82 -7.78 23.90
C TYR A 95 6.72 -7.35 25.07
N ASP A 96 7.55 -6.35 24.84
CA ASP A 96 8.39 -5.71 25.88
C ASP A 96 8.05 -4.22 25.96
N SER A 97 7.43 -3.82 27.05
CA SER A 97 7.05 -2.42 27.32
C SER A 97 8.22 -1.48 27.58
N SER A 98 9.43 -2.00 27.77
CA SER A 98 10.63 -1.20 27.96
C SER A 98 11.28 -0.73 26.65
N VAL A 99 10.86 -1.32 25.52
CA VAL A 99 11.37 -0.93 24.20
C VAL A 99 10.72 0.39 23.77
N ASP A 100 11.56 1.38 23.51
CA ASP A 100 11.12 2.62 22.89
C ASP A 100 10.90 2.38 21.39
N ALA A 101 9.62 2.37 20.97
CA ALA A 101 9.22 2.17 19.59
C ALA A 101 9.22 3.47 18.75
N SER A 102 9.71 4.59 19.29
CA SER A 102 9.82 5.83 18.52
C SER A 102 10.90 5.72 17.44
N ILE A 103 10.66 6.39 16.32
CA ILE A 103 11.57 6.40 15.17
C ILE A 103 12.52 7.59 15.30
N SER A 104 13.84 7.34 15.18
CA SER A 104 14.82 8.42 15.21
C SER A 104 14.69 9.37 14.02
N ALA A 105 15.04 10.64 14.20
CA ALA A 105 15.01 11.64 13.15
C ALA A 105 15.93 11.27 11.97
N GLU A 106 17.09 10.69 12.28
CA GLU A 106 18.08 10.24 11.30
C GLU A 106 17.52 9.09 10.44
N PHE A 107 16.80 8.14 11.05
CA PHE A 107 16.16 7.09 10.29
C PHE A 107 15.05 7.65 9.39
N ALA A 108 14.14 8.44 9.95
CA ALA A 108 13.01 9.01 9.19
C ALA A 108 13.47 9.98 8.08
N GLY A 109 14.50 10.79 8.35
CA GLY A 109 14.98 11.82 7.43
C GLY A 109 15.99 11.35 6.38
N ALA A 110 16.73 10.27 6.66
CA ALA A 110 17.79 9.80 5.80
C ALA A 110 17.71 8.29 5.49
N ALA A 111 17.91 7.42 6.47
CA ALA A 111 18.07 5.99 6.23
C ALA A 111 16.84 5.36 5.55
N PHE A 112 15.62 5.73 5.98
CA PHE A 112 14.37 5.25 5.38
C PHE A 112 14.22 5.66 3.90
N ARG A 113 14.91 6.72 3.46
CA ARG A 113 14.83 7.22 2.08
C ARG A 113 15.52 6.33 1.04
N PHE A 114 16.20 5.26 1.45
CA PHE A 114 16.78 4.27 0.53
C PHE A 114 15.77 3.78 -0.50
N GLY A 115 14.48 3.71 -0.14
CA GLY A 115 13.40 3.29 -1.02
C GLY A 115 13.29 4.08 -2.32
N HIS A 116 13.78 5.31 -2.37
CA HIS A 116 13.79 6.10 -3.60
C HIS A 116 14.71 5.51 -4.69
N SER A 117 15.74 4.75 -4.34
CA SER A 117 16.61 4.11 -5.34
C SER A 117 15.99 2.90 -6.01
N ILE A 118 15.02 2.25 -5.36
CA ILE A 118 14.39 1.02 -5.87
C ILE A 118 13.09 1.27 -6.66
N VAL A 119 12.64 2.53 -6.76
CA VAL A 119 11.41 2.90 -7.48
C VAL A 119 11.63 2.81 -8.99
N SER A 120 10.68 2.21 -9.72
CA SER A 120 10.65 2.19 -11.17
C SER A 120 10.37 3.58 -11.76
N ALA A 121 10.89 3.85 -12.96
CA ALA A 121 10.56 5.06 -13.71
C ALA A 121 9.19 4.98 -14.41
N GLU A 122 8.62 3.80 -14.49
CA GLU A 122 7.39 3.52 -15.22
C GLU A 122 6.38 2.79 -14.32
N ILE A 123 5.11 3.08 -14.57
CA ILE A 123 3.97 2.44 -13.92
C ILE A 123 3.17 1.72 -14.99
N GLY A 124 3.20 0.40 -14.96
CA GLY A 124 2.49 -0.46 -15.90
C GLY A 124 1.21 -1.05 -15.31
N LYS A 125 0.46 -1.71 -16.16
CA LYS A 125 -0.76 -2.45 -15.79
C LYS A 125 -0.79 -3.79 -16.48
N ILE A 126 -1.29 -4.80 -15.80
CA ILE A 126 -1.42 -6.18 -16.32
C ILE A 126 -2.86 -6.63 -16.18
N ASP A 127 -3.39 -7.25 -17.22
CA ASP A 127 -4.73 -7.85 -17.23
C ASP A 127 -4.79 -9.19 -16.48
N GLU A 128 -5.96 -9.81 -16.45
CA GLU A 128 -6.17 -11.11 -15.81
C GLU A 128 -5.46 -12.27 -16.53
N GLN A 129 -5.05 -12.08 -17.77
CA GLN A 129 -4.32 -13.06 -18.57
C GLN A 129 -2.81 -12.90 -18.45
N GLY A 130 -2.34 -11.89 -17.71
CA GLY A 130 -0.91 -11.60 -17.53
C GLY A 130 -0.30 -10.80 -18.68
N SER A 131 -1.16 -10.15 -19.51
CA SER A 131 -0.69 -9.31 -20.62
C SER A 131 -0.68 -7.84 -20.20
N GLU A 132 0.28 -7.09 -20.73
CA GLU A 132 0.36 -5.63 -20.53
C GLU A 132 -0.88 -4.92 -21.10
N VAL A 133 -1.40 -3.94 -20.37
CA VAL A 133 -2.56 -3.13 -20.75
C VAL A 133 -2.11 -1.70 -21.05
N GLY A 134 -2.17 -1.36 -22.35
CA GLY A 134 -1.73 -0.04 -22.80
C GLY A 134 -0.23 0.16 -22.73
N GLU A 135 0.20 1.41 -22.83
CA GLU A 135 1.59 1.81 -22.60
C GLU A 135 1.77 2.13 -21.11
N ALA A 136 2.93 1.78 -20.55
CA ALA A 136 3.28 2.19 -19.20
C ALA A 136 3.37 3.72 -19.13
N ALA A 137 2.86 4.31 -18.08
CA ALA A 137 2.99 5.73 -17.81
C ALA A 137 4.35 6.03 -17.16
N SER A 138 4.97 7.17 -17.48
CA SER A 138 6.10 7.62 -16.68
C SER A 138 5.66 7.91 -15.24
N LEU A 139 6.52 7.65 -14.28
CA LEU A 139 6.22 7.93 -12.88
C LEU A 139 5.81 9.40 -12.69
N LYS A 140 6.50 10.32 -13.35
CA LYS A 140 6.22 11.76 -13.30
C LYS A 140 4.80 12.11 -13.78
N ASP A 141 4.37 11.52 -14.90
CA ASP A 141 3.06 11.82 -15.48
C ASP A 141 1.91 11.14 -14.73
N ALA A 142 2.24 10.12 -13.92
CA ALA A 142 1.27 9.40 -13.09
C ALA A 142 1.03 10.03 -11.71
N PHE A 143 1.79 11.06 -11.31
CA PHE A 143 1.58 11.73 -10.03
C PHE A 143 0.24 12.46 -9.99
N PHE A 144 -0.43 12.38 -8.83
CA PHE A 144 -1.67 13.11 -8.52
C PHE A 144 -2.83 12.88 -9.49
N GLN A 145 -2.89 11.68 -10.05
CA GLN A 145 -4.00 11.25 -10.89
C GLN A 145 -5.34 11.40 -10.16
N SER A 146 -6.33 11.95 -10.86
CA SER A 146 -7.67 12.09 -10.29
C SER A 146 -8.35 10.73 -10.09
N PRO A 147 -9.31 10.61 -9.16
CA PRO A 147 -10.12 9.40 -9.01
C PRO A 147 -10.79 8.92 -10.30
N ALA A 148 -11.21 9.85 -11.15
CA ALA A 148 -11.85 9.54 -12.43
C ALA A 148 -10.85 8.92 -13.43
N GLU A 149 -9.65 9.44 -13.52
CA GLU A 149 -8.57 8.88 -14.35
C GLU A 149 -8.14 7.52 -13.83
N PHE A 150 -7.92 7.39 -12.52
CA PHE A 150 -7.59 6.12 -11.89
C PHE A 150 -8.64 5.03 -12.18
N ALA A 151 -9.94 5.36 -12.06
CA ALA A 151 -11.03 4.43 -12.33
C ALA A 151 -11.17 4.11 -13.83
N ALA A 152 -11.02 5.11 -14.72
CA ALA A 152 -11.07 4.93 -16.17
C ALA A 152 -9.95 4.01 -16.68
N ASP A 153 -8.82 4.04 -16.02
CA ASP A 153 -7.67 3.19 -16.30
C ASP A 153 -7.76 1.76 -15.73
N GLY A 154 -8.94 1.35 -15.26
CA GLY A 154 -9.16 0.02 -14.67
C GLY A 154 -8.92 -0.09 -13.17
N GLY A 155 -8.61 1.02 -12.49
CA GLY A 155 -8.45 1.09 -11.05
C GLY A 155 -7.25 0.30 -10.52
N ALA A 156 -7.39 -0.24 -9.30
CA ALA A 156 -6.28 -0.87 -8.59
C ALA A 156 -5.82 -2.22 -9.18
N ASP A 157 -6.69 -2.99 -9.81
CA ASP A 157 -6.42 -4.41 -10.04
C ASP A 157 -5.29 -4.66 -11.05
N GLY A 158 -5.22 -3.88 -12.13
CA GLY A 158 -4.14 -3.95 -13.11
C GLY A 158 -2.78 -3.51 -12.55
N LEU A 159 -2.80 -2.47 -11.73
CA LEU A 159 -1.61 -1.97 -11.02
C LEU A 159 -1.08 -2.99 -10.01
N LEU A 160 -1.97 -3.59 -9.20
CA LEU A 160 -1.58 -4.61 -8.21
C LEU A 160 -0.97 -5.85 -8.89
N ARG A 161 -1.50 -6.27 -10.05
CA ARG A 161 -0.90 -7.36 -10.82
C ARG A 161 0.49 -6.98 -11.36
N HIS A 162 0.66 -5.74 -11.84
CA HIS A 162 1.95 -5.24 -12.30
C HIS A 162 2.98 -5.25 -11.16
N LEU A 163 2.62 -4.71 -9.99
CA LEU A 163 3.48 -4.70 -8.79
C LEU A 163 3.95 -6.09 -8.33
N THR A 164 3.19 -7.15 -8.66
CA THR A 164 3.63 -8.53 -8.33
C THR A 164 4.61 -9.12 -9.34
N SER A 165 4.81 -8.50 -10.47
CA SER A 165 5.65 -8.99 -11.58
C SER A 165 6.78 -8.06 -11.96
N ASP A 166 6.68 -6.77 -11.64
CA ASP A 166 7.74 -5.79 -11.88
C ASP A 166 8.84 -5.92 -10.84
N LEU A 167 10.09 -5.88 -11.31
CA LEU A 167 11.26 -5.94 -10.43
C LEU A 167 11.65 -4.53 -10.01
N SER A 168 11.86 -4.36 -8.70
CA SER A 168 12.42 -3.12 -8.19
C SER A 168 13.80 -2.82 -8.78
N ASN A 169 14.15 -1.55 -8.92
CA ASN A 169 15.51 -1.14 -9.27
C ASN A 169 16.53 -1.60 -8.21
N ALA A 170 17.80 -1.55 -8.55
CA ALA A 170 18.88 -1.86 -7.63
C ALA A 170 18.89 -0.89 -6.43
N LEU A 171 19.20 -1.42 -5.25
CA LEU A 171 19.45 -0.60 -4.07
C LEU A 171 20.86 0.01 -4.17
N ASP A 172 20.94 1.24 -4.62
CA ASP A 172 22.20 1.96 -4.82
C ASP A 172 22.06 3.47 -4.52
N VAL A 173 22.96 4.29 -5.04
CA VAL A 173 22.95 5.76 -4.86
C VAL A 173 22.23 6.51 -5.99
N HIS A 174 21.64 5.79 -6.93
CA HIS A 174 20.93 6.37 -8.06
C HIS A 174 19.42 6.41 -7.77
N ILE A 175 18.76 7.41 -8.32
CA ILE A 175 17.30 7.53 -8.36
C ILE A 175 16.88 7.86 -9.79
N VAL A 176 15.68 7.48 -10.16
CA VAL A 176 15.13 7.80 -11.48
C VAL A 176 14.97 9.31 -11.64
N ASP A 177 15.11 9.79 -12.87
CA ASP A 177 15.05 11.23 -13.17
C ASP A 177 13.71 11.86 -12.77
N ASP A 178 12.64 11.11 -12.86
CA ASP A 178 11.27 11.53 -12.46
C ASP A 178 11.14 11.88 -10.97
N LEU A 179 12.00 11.33 -10.12
CA LEU A 179 12.07 11.68 -8.69
C LEU A 179 13.08 12.80 -8.41
N ARG A 180 14.00 13.07 -9.34
CA ARG A 180 15.07 14.05 -9.15
C ARG A 180 14.72 15.43 -9.68
N ASN A 181 13.87 15.55 -10.68
CA ASN A 181 13.49 16.74 -11.42
C ASN A 181 12.01 17.05 -11.24
#